data_123f5498ba6bfb5aadb27bce403e941c
#
_entry.id   123f5498ba6bfb5aadb27bce403e941c
#
_cell.length_a   1.000
_cell.length_b   1.000
_cell.length_c   1.000
_cell.angle_alpha   90.00
_cell.angle_beta   90.00
_cell.angle_gamma   90.00
#
_symmetry.space_group_name_H-M   'P 1'
#
loop_
_entity.id
_entity.type
_entity.pdbx_description
1 polymer ?
#
loop_
_entity_poly.entity_id
_entity_poly.type
_entity_poly.pdbx_seq_one_letter_code
_entity_poly.pdbx_strand_id
1 'polypeptide(L)'
;MLRYQDAMRALDTLKEIIAEPFSVIVRDAAIQRFEYTFEAFWKFIREYLKEKEGIVANSPKSCFKEIFALGFSDEEETVELQEMTDKRNEISHTYKEAVAQGIYEKLGSYTRLMERVLSGFKQKIQIG
;
A
#
# COMPACT_ATOMS: atom_id res chain seq x y z
N MET A 1 14.72 2.74 -8.93
CA MET A 1 14.58 1.41 -8.27
C MET A 1 13.46 0.63 -8.91
N LEU A 2 13.72 -0.62 -9.27
CA LEU A 2 12.73 -1.48 -9.92
C LEU A 2 11.49 -1.69 -9.06
N ARG A 3 11.65 -1.89 -7.75
CA ARG A 3 10.51 -2.10 -6.86
C ARG A 3 9.62 -0.86 -6.74
N TYR A 4 10.19 0.32 -6.90
CA TYR A 4 9.38 1.54 -6.96
C TYR A 4 8.46 1.52 -8.18
N GLN A 5 9.02 1.18 -9.35
CA GLN A 5 8.26 1.10 -10.60
C GLN A 5 7.19 0.00 -10.52
N ASP A 6 7.52 -1.13 -9.89
CA ASP A 6 6.55 -2.21 -9.69
C ASP A 6 5.38 -1.75 -8.82
N ALA A 7 5.67 -1.02 -7.74
CA ALA A 7 4.63 -0.49 -6.86
C ALA A 7 3.74 0.52 -7.60
N MET A 8 4.33 1.39 -8.41
CA MET A 8 3.57 2.37 -9.20
C MET A 8 2.68 1.69 -10.23
N ARG A 9 3.19 0.67 -10.94
CA ARG A 9 2.38 -0.07 -11.92
C ARG A 9 1.23 -0.81 -11.26
N ALA A 10 1.49 -1.45 -10.11
CA ALA A 10 0.45 -2.14 -9.36
C ALA A 10 -0.63 -1.15 -8.91
N LEU A 11 -0.22 0.01 -8.40
CA LEU A 11 -1.14 1.05 -7.97
C LEU A 11 -2.01 1.54 -9.13
N ASP A 12 -1.44 1.71 -10.32
CA ASP A 12 -2.21 2.11 -11.50
C ASP A 12 -3.30 1.10 -11.84
N THR A 13 -3.02 -0.21 -11.74
CA THR A 13 -4.05 -1.24 -11.99
C THR A 13 -5.17 -1.18 -10.96
N LEU A 14 -4.85 -0.86 -9.71
CA LEU A 14 -5.85 -0.70 -8.66
C LEU A 14 -6.72 0.53 -8.93
N LYS A 15 -6.11 1.65 -9.33
CA LYS A 15 -6.83 2.87 -9.69
C LYS A 15 -7.80 2.62 -10.83
N GLU A 16 -7.40 1.85 -11.83
CA GLU A 16 -8.27 1.50 -12.95
C GLU A 16 -9.52 0.76 -12.52
N ILE A 17 -9.36 -0.26 -11.69
CA ILE A 17 -10.52 -1.10 -11.32
C ILE A 17 -11.48 -0.38 -10.37
N ILE A 18 -10.98 0.46 -9.46
CA ILE A 18 -11.87 1.18 -8.55
C ILE A 18 -12.63 2.30 -9.25
N ALA A 19 -12.22 2.71 -10.45
CA ALA A 19 -12.94 3.68 -11.26
C ALA A 19 -14.14 3.06 -11.99
N GLU A 20 -14.21 1.72 -12.07
CA GLU A 20 -15.32 1.02 -12.71
C GLU A 20 -16.58 1.07 -11.86
N PRO A 21 -17.79 1.06 -12.48
CA PRO A 21 -19.02 0.96 -11.71
C PRO A 21 -19.05 -0.29 -10.84
N PHE A 22 -19.69 -0.18 -9.68
CA PHE A 22 -19.72 -1.30 -8.74
C PHE A 22 -20.40 -2.53 -9.32
N SER A 23 -19.78 -3.68 -9.10
CA SER A 23 -20.37 -5.00 -9.21
C SER A 23 -19.58 -5.92 -8.29
N VAL A 24 -20.10 -7.10 -8.00
CA VAL A 24 -19.38 -8.08 -7.18
C VAL A 24 -18.08 -8.49 -7.87
N ILE A 25 -18.11 -8.62 -9.20
CA ILE A 25 -16.91 -8.97 -9.98
C ILE A 25 -15.86 -7.86 -9.86
N VAL A 26 -16.26 -6.60 -10.01
CA VAL A 26 -15.36 -5.45 -9.87
C VAL A 26 -14.79 -5.38 -8.45
N ARG A 27 -15.65 -5.57 -7.44
CA ARG A 27 -15.20 -5.58 -6.04
C ARG A 27 -14.12 -6.64 -5.81
N ASP A 28 -14.38 -7.87 -6.25
CA ASP A 28 -13.45 -8.96 -6.01
C ASP A 28 -12.14 -8.77 -6.76
N ALA A 29 -12.20 -8.24 -7.99
CA ALA A 29 -11.01 -7.90 -8.75
C ALA A 29 -10.22 -6.77 -8.07
N ALA A 30 -10.92 -5.77 -7.52
CA ALA A 30 -10.28 -4.66 -6.82
C ALA A 30 -9.55 -5.14 -5.56
N ILE A 31 -10.14 -6.06 -4.82
CA ILE A 31 -9.51 -6.63 -3.62
C ILE A 31 -8.24 -7.39 -4.01
N GLN A 32 -8.28 -8.19 -5.06
CA GLN A 32 -7.11 -8.91 -5.55
C GLN A 32 -5.99 -7.94 -5.95
N ARG A 33 -6.34 -6.88 -6.67
CA ARG A 33 -5.36 -5.86 -7.06
C ARG A 33 -4.83 -5.09 -5.86
N PHE A 34 -5.65 -4.86 -4.85
CA PHE A 34 -5.20 -4.25 -3.61
C PHE A 34 -4.15 -5.14 -2.92
N GLU A 35 -4.39 -6.44 -2.85
CA GLU A 35 -3.46 -7.35 -2.19
C GLU A 35 -2.06 -7.29 -2.82
N TYR A 36 -1.97 -7.40 -4.14
CA TYR A 36 -0.64 -7.38 -4.77
C TYR A 36 -0.05 -5.97 -4.81
N THR A 37 -0.88 -4.92 -4.83
CA THR A 37 -0.39 -3.54 -4.73
C THR A 37 0.24 -3.29 -3.35
N PHE A 38 -0.45 -3.72 -2.30
CA PHE A 38 0.06 -3.61 -0.95
C PHE A 38 1.41 -4.35 -0.82
N GLU A 39 1.52 -5.55 -1.37
CA GLU A 39 2.78 -6.31 -1.35
C GLU A 39 3.91 -5.54 -2.04
N ALA A 40 3.66 -5.03 -3.24
CA ALA A 40 4.67 -4.28 -3.98
C ALA A 40 5.05 -2.99 -3.23
N PHE A 41 4.09 -2.34 -2.61
CA PHE A 41 4.27 -1.09 -1.88
C PHE A 41 5.19 -1.27 -0.67
N TRP A 42 4.86 -2.20 0.23
CA TRP A 42 5.67 -2.34 1.44
C TRP A 42 7.03 -2.97 1.16
N LYS A 43 7.13 -3.85 0.16
CA LYS A 43 8.41 -4.45 -0.24
C LYS A 43 9.36 -3.40 -0.84
N PHE A 44 8.82 -2.43 -1.57
CA PHE A 44 9.61 -1.29 -2.02
C PHE A 44 10.14 -0.50 -0.82
N ILE A 45 9.30 -0.21 0.15
CA ILE A 45 9.71 0.53 1.35
C ILE A 45 10.81 -0.23 2.08
N ARG A 46 10.67 -1.54 2.23
CA ARG A 46 11.68 -2.39 2.87
C ARG A 46 13.03 -2.28 2.15
N GLU A 47 13.01 -2.34 0.83
CA GLU A 47 14.22 -2.22 0.03
C GLU A 47 14.87 -0.84 0.16
N TYR A 48 14.04 0.21 0.10
CA TYR A 48 14.53 1.58 0.28
C TYR A 48 15.20 1.75 1.64
N LEU A 49 14.56 1.30 2.70
CA LEU A 49 15.11 1.42 4.06
C LEU A 49 16.45 0.72 4.17
N LYS A 50 16.57 -0.46 3.62
CA LYS A 50 17.82 -1.24 3.67
C LYS A 50 18.92 -0.56 2.85
N GLU A 51 18.64 -0.19 1.62
CA GLU A 51 19.66 0.30 0.70
C GLU A 51 20.05 1.76 0.92
N LYS A 52 19.10 2.60 1.28
CA LYS A 52 19.32 4.03 1.39
C LYS A 52 19.53 4.52 2.81
N GLU A 53 18.98 3.82 3.79
CA GLU A 53 19.03 4.23 5.20
C GLU A 53 19.79 3.24 6.09
N GLY A 54 20.13 2.06 5.57
CA GLY A 54 20.78 1.03 6.36
C GLY A 54 19.89 0.42 7.44
N ILE A 55 18.58 0.51 7.27
CA ILE A 55 17.61 0.04 8.25
C ILE A 55 17.01 -1.28 7.77
N VAL A 56 17.06 -2.31 8.61
CA VAL A 56 16.45 -3.61 8.35
C VAL A 56 15.11 -3.68 9.06
N ALA A 57 14.01 -3.67 8.28
CA ALA A 57 12.65 -3.81 8.77
C ALA A 57 11.97 -4.91 7.94
N ASN A 58 11.50 -5.97 8.61
CA ASN A 58 11.08 -7.18 7.93
C ASN A 58 9.57 -7.44 7.92
N SER A 59 8.77 -6.46 8.32
CA SER A 59 7.31 -6.55 8.27
C SER A 59 6.73 -5.23 7.77
N PRO A 60 5.52 -5.25 7.20
CA PRO A 60 4.87 -4.01 6.79
C PRO A 60 4.80 -2.99 7.92
N LYS A 61 4.34 -3.41 9.09
CA LYS A 61 4.15 -2.49 10.23
C LYS A 61 5.45 -1.88 10.70
N SER A 62 6.54 -2.65 10.75
CA SER A 62 7.84 -2.10 11.14
C SER A 62 8.36 -1.13 10.08
N CYS A 63 8.16 -1.43 8.79
CA CYS A 63 8.51 -0.51 7.72
C CYS A 63 7.78 0.83 7.85
N PHE A 64 6.48 0.79 8.16
CA PHE A 64 5.69 2.01 8.29
C PHE A 64 6.10 2.85 9.50
N LYS A 65 6.50 2.23 10.59
CA LYS A 65 7.08 2.96 11.73
C LYS A 65 8.37 3.67 11.35
N GLU A 66 9.22 2.99 10.58
CA GLU A 66 10.50 3.58 10.16
C GLU A 66 10.32 4.77 9.22
N ILE A 67 9.41 4.67 8.25
CA ILE A 67 9.17 5.80 7.34
C ILE A 67 8.51 6.98 8.05
N PHE A 68 7.72 6.72 9.09
CA PHE A 68 7.20 7.79 9.94
C PHE A 68 8.36 8.53 10.62
N ALA A 69 9.30 7.80 11.20
CA ALA A 69 10.47 8.41 11.86
C ALA A 69 11.31 9.24 10.87
N LEU A 70 11.34 8.84 9.60
CA LEU A 70 12.08 9.54 8.55
C LEU A 70 11.30 10.70 7.92
N GLY A 71 10.04 10.89 8.30
CA GLY A 71 9.23 12.01 7.82
C GLY A 71 8.48 11.76 6.52
N PHE A 72 8.39 10.50 6.05
CA PHE A 72 7.65 10.17 4.84
C PHE A 72 6.14 10.09 5.05
N SER A 73 5.70 9.96 6.29
CA SER A 73 4.28 9.97 6.64
C SER A 73 4.08 10.72 7.94
N ASP A 74 2.92 11.34 8.10
CA ASP A 74 2.55 11.96 9.37
C ASP A 74 1.86 10.94 10.29
N GLU A 75 1.45 11.38 11.48
CA GLU A 75 0.85 10.49 12.46
C GLU A 75 -0.44 9.86 11.95
N GLU A 76 -1.34 10.66 11.36
CA GLU A 76 -2.62 10.17 10.84
C GLU A 76 -2.41 9.17 9.70
N GLU A 77 -1.50 9.48 8.79
CA GLU A 77 -1.17 8.59 7.69
C GLU A 77 -0.58 7.28 8.18
N THR A 78 0.26 7.35 9.20
CA THR A 78 0.86 6.15 9.78
C THR A 78 -0.20 5.26 10.42
N VAL A 79 -1.16 5.84 11.14
CA VAL A 79 -2.29 5.08 11.69
C VAL A 79 -3.08 4.40 10.56
N GLU A 80 -3.33 5.12 9.47
CA GLU A 80 -4.07 4.56 8.32
C GLU A 80 -3.26 3.45 7.64
N LEU A 81 -1.95 3.59 7.52
CA LEU A 81 -1.09 2.53 6.97
C LEU A 81 -1.16 1.27 7.82
N GLN A 82 -1.17 1.40 9.15
CA GLN A 82 -1.28 0.25 10.03
C GLN A 82 -2.66 -0.40 9.95
N GLU A 83 -3.71 0.41 9.87
CA GLU A 83 -5.07 -0.10 9.66
C GLU A 83 -5.19 -0.85 8.33
N MET A 84 -4.62 -0.30 7.27
CA MET A 84 -4.60 -0.93 5.95
C MET A 84 -3.92 -2.29 6.00
N THR A 85 -2.84 -2.40 6.78
CA THR A 85 -2.13 -3.66 6.98
C THR A 85 -3.03 -4.69 7.66
N ASP A 86 -3.76 -4.28 8.70
CA ASP A 86 -4.69 -5.17 9.40
C ASP A 86 -5.80 -5.66 8.46
N LYS A 87 -6.32 -4.77 7.61
CA LYS A 87 -7.37 -5.14 6.65
C LYS A 87 -6.86 -6.14 5.61
N ARG A 88 -5.64 -5.92 5.12
CA ARG A 88 -5.03 -6.86 4.19
C ARG A 88 -4.83 -8.24 4.84
N ASN A 89 -4.42 -8.27 6.09
CA ASN A 89 -4.22 -9.52 6.83
C ASN A 89 -5.56 -10.25 7.06
N GLU A 90 -6.64 -9.50 7.27
CA GLU A 90 -7.98 -10.05 7.42
C GLU A 90 -8.43 -10.82 6.18
N ILE A 91 -8.17 -10.27 4.99
CA ILE A 91 -8.50 -10.93 3.71
C ILE A 91 -7.77 -12.27 3.61
N SER A 92 -6.50 -12.31 4.02
CA SER A 92 -5.64 -13.50 3.88
C SER A 92 -6.10 -14.66 4.73
N HIS A 93 -6.80 -14.40 5.85
CA HIS A 93 -7.19 -15.44 6.80
C HIS A 93 -8.62 -15.96 6.58
N THR A 94 -9.53 -15.11 6.16
CA THR A 94 -10.93 -15.50 6.03
C THR A 94 -11.62 -14.65 4.96
N TYR A 95 -12.06 -15.28 3.88
CA TYR A 95 -12.86 -14.57 2.89
C TYR A 95 -14.32 -14.61 3.32
N LYS A 96 -14.84 -13.45 3.75
CA LYS A 96 -16.26 -13.24 4.02
C LYS A 96 -16.72 -12.06 3.20
N GLU A 97 -17.92 -12.15 2.63
CA GLU A 97 -18.44 -11.10 1.77
C GLU A 97 -18.56 -9.75 2.49
N ALA A 98 -18.96 -9.77 3.76
CA ALA A 98 -19.05 -8.53 4.54
C ALA A 98 -17.70 -7.87 4.74
N VAL A 99 -16.65 -8.67 4.97
CA VAL A 99 -15.27 -8.17 5.08
C VAL A 99 -14.81 -7.59 3.76
N ALA A 100 -15.06 -8.31 2.66
CA ALA A 100 -14.70 -7.85 1.32
C ALA A 100 -15.37 -6.51 0.99
N GLN A 101 -16.64 -6.36 1.30
CA GLN A 101 -17.37 -5.12 1.05
C GLN A 101 -16.81 -3.96 1.86
N GLY A 102 -16.51 -4.20 3.15
CA GLY A 102 -15.93 -3.18 4.02
C GLY A 102 -14.57 -2.70 3.53
N ILE A 103 -13.74 -3.60 3.04
CA ILE A 103 -12.43 -3.26 2.49
C ILE A 103 -12.59 -2.50 1.17
N TYR A 104 -13.49 -2.96 0.30
CA TYR A 104 -13.75 -2.30 -0.97
C TYR A 104 -14.10 -0.82 -0.77
N GLU A 105 -14.92 -0.52 0.24
CA GLU A 105 -15.32 0.85 0.56
C GLU A 105 -14.14 1.72 1.00
N LYS A 106 -13.06 1.12 1.49
CA LYS A 106 -11.86 1.82 1.93
C LYS A 106 -10.80 1.96 0.84
N LEU A 107 -10.94 1.25 -0.30
CA LEU A 107 -9.88 1.19 -1.30
C LEU A 107 -9.54 2.55 -1.91
N GLY A 108 -10.52 3.43 -2.08
CA GLY A 108 -10.26 4.78 -2.58
C GLY A 108 -9.30 5.55 -1.66
N SER A 109 -9.55 5.48 -0.36
CA SER A 109 -8.70 6.12 0.64
C SER A 109 -7.30 5.51 0.68
N TYR A 110 -7.22 4.18 0.69
CA TYR A 110 -5.94 3.48 0.72
C TYR A 110 -5.10 3.74 -0.54
N THR A 111 -5.76 3.82 -1.70
CA THR A 111 -5.10 4.13 -2.96
C THR A 111 -4.46 5.51 -2.92
N ARG A 112 -5.19 6.52 -2.44
CA ARG A 112 -4.67 7.87 -2.29
C ARG A 112 -3.52 7.94 -1.30
N LEU A 113 -3.62 7.20 -0.21
CA LEU A 113 -2.56 7.13 0.80
C LEU A 113 -1.27 6.56 0.22
N MET A 114 -1.36 5.42 -0.47
CA MET A 114 -0.18 4.80 -1.08
C MET A 114 0.44 5.70 -2.14
N GLU A 115 -0.39 6.35 -2.97
CA GLU A 115 0.09 7.27 -3.98
C GLU A 115 0.84 8.45 -3.36
N ARG A 116 0.30 9.03 -2.29
CA ARG A 116 0.95 10.15 -1.62
C ARG A 116 2.29 9.74 -1.00
N VAL A 117 2.34 8.58 -0.35
CA VAL A 117 3.59 8.10 0.25
C VAL A 117 4.62 7.84 -0.83
N LEU A 118 4.23 7.15 -1.92
CA LEU A 118 5.15 6.89 -3.03
C LEU A 118 5.67 8.17 -3.66
N SER A 119 4.84 9.21 -3.76
CA SER A 119 5.28 10.51 -4.28
C SER A 119 6.39 11.12 -3.43
N GLY A 120 6.34 10.93 -2.13
CA GLY A 120 7.40 11.39 -1.23
C GLY A 120 8.73 10.71 -1.47
N PHE A 121 8.71 9.45 -1.87
CA PHE A 121 9.93 8.72 -2.20
C PHE A 121 10.52 9.09 -3.55
N LYS A 122 9.71 9.57 -4.48
CA LYS A 122 10.15 9.85 -5.84
C LYS A 122 11.36 10.77 -5.89
N GLN A 123 11.32 11.86 -5.13
CA GLN A 123 12.43 12.80 -5.08
C GLN A 123 13.70 12.17 -4.51
N LYS A 124 13.57 11.37 -3.47
CA LYS A 124 14.71 10.71 -2.84
C LYS A 124 15.39 9.73 -3.78
N ILE A 125 14.62 9.02 -4.58
CA ILE A 125 15.15 8.05 -5.55
C ILE A 125 15.87 8.76 -6.69
N GLN A 126 15.31 9.87 -7.19
CA GLN A 126 15.90 10.62 -8.31
C GLN A 126 17.20 11.33 -7.93
N ILE A 127 17.32 11.77 -6.69
CA ILE A 127 18.50 12.45 -6.18
C ILE A 127 19.60 11.45 -5.79
N GLY A 128 19.17 10.31 -5.33
CA GLY A 128 20.06 9.26 -4.87
C GLY A 128 20.39 8.28 -5.95
#